data_9b30f48c21a1f922f8589275d50a628b
#
_entry.id   9b30f48c21a1f922f8589275d50a628b
#
_cell.length_a   1.000
_cell.length_b   1.000
_cell.length_c   1.000
_cell.angle_alpha   90.00
_cell.angle_beta   90.00
_cell.angle_gamma   90.00
#
_symmetry.space_group_name_H-M   'P 1'
#
loop_
_entity.id
_entity.type
_entity.pdbx_description
1 polymer ?
#
loop_
_entity_poly.entity_id
_entity_poly.type
_entity_poly.pdbx_seq_one_letter_code
_entity_poly.pdbx_strand_id
1 'polypeptide(L)' 'MNKVEIGDEVRSVIVPNMIGKVIDISSHGLLKVQIKTTDGTHIILVDEAYWRKI' A
#
# COMPACT_ATOMS: atom_id res chain seq x y z
N MET A 1 7.10 0.99 -15.48
CA MET A 1 6.20 1.80 -14.68
C MET A 1 5.62 0.99 -13.54
N ASN A 2 5.47 1.63 -12.40
CA ASN A 2 4.98 0.96 -11.20
C ASN A 2 3.45 1.06 -11.12
N LYS A 3 2.79 0.22 -11.88
CA LYS A 3 1.33 0.22 -11.87
C LYS A 3 0.83 -0.77 -10.84
N VAL A 4 0.17 -0.24 -9.83
CA VAL A 4 -0.36 -1.03 -8.71
C VAL A 4 -1.84 -1.32 -8.96
N GLU A 5 -2.24 -2.54 -8.67
CA GLU A 5 -3.62 -2.97 -8.81
C GLU A 5 -4.14 -3.51 -7.49
N ILE A 6 -5.46 -3.58 -7.36
CA ILE A 6 -6.08 -4.15 -6.17
C ILE A 6 -5.66 -5.62 -6.04
N GLY A 7 -5.22 -5.99 -4.84
CA GLY A 7 -4.71 -7.33 -4.58
C GLY A 7 -3.20 -7.43 -4.60
N ASP A 8 -2.51 -6.41 -5.09
CA ASP A 8 -1.06 -6.43 -5.14
C ASP A 8 -0.45 -6.17 -3.77
N GLU A 9 0.71 -6.77 -3.54
CA GLU A 9 1.51 -6.44 -2.37
C GLU A 9 2.42 -5.27 -2.72
N VAL A 10 2.52 -4.32 -1.79
CA VAL A 10 3.31 -3.11 -1.99
C VAL A 10 4.20 -2.85 -0.80
N ARG A 11 5.30 -2.15 -1.05
CA ARG A 11 6.27 -1.76 -0.03
C ARG A 11 6.43 -0.26 -0.04
N SER A 12 6.52 0.33 1.15
CA SER A 12 6.79 1.76 1.28
C SER A 12 8.23 2.07 0.87
N VAL A 13 8.45 3.13 0.09
CA VAL A 13 9.81 3.58 -0.25
C VAL A 13 10.41 4.39 0.87
N ILE A 14 9.59 4.93 1.77
CA ILE A 14 10.07 5.74 2.90
C ILE A 14 10.42 4.84 4.08
N VAL A 15 9.57 3.84 4.35
CA VAL A 15 9.80 2.88 5.42
C VAL A 15 9.83 1.48 4.79
N PRO A 16 10.99 1.01 4.34
CA PRO A 16 11.08 -0.24 3.55
C PRO A 16 10.55 -1.48 4.24
N ASN A 17 10.47 -1.49 5.55
CA ASN A 17 9.94 -2.62 6.31
C ASN A 17 8.41 -2.65 6.31
N MET A 18 7.78 -1.59 5.84
CA MET A 18 6.32 -1.51 5.83
C MET A 18 5.80 -2.09 4.53
N ILE A 19 5.13 -3.22 4.65
CA ILE A 19 4.57 -3.96 3.52
C ILE A 19 3.08 -4.13 3.78
N GLY A 20 2.31 -3.96 2.73
CA GLY A 20 0.87 -4.13 2.83
C GLY A 20 0.25 -4.63 1.54
N LYS A 21 -1.06 -4.83 1.58
CA LYS A 21 -1.82 -5.29 0.43
C LYS A 21 -2.80 -4.21 0.01
N VAL A 22 -2.83 -3.90 -1.28
CA VAL A 22 -3.75 -2.91 -1.82
C VAL A 22 -5.16 -3.48 -1.85
N ILE A 23 -6.09 -2.83 -1.17
CA ILE A 23 -7.48 -3.25 -1.12
C ILE A 23 -8.41 -2.32 -1.89
N ASP A 24 -7.93 -1.12 -2.21
CA ASP A 24 -8.70 -0.17 -3.01
C ASP A 24 -7.77 0.87 -3.60
N ILE A 25 -8.18 1.49 -4.70
CA ILE A 25 -7.42 2.55 -5.38
C ILE A 25 -8.39 3.67 -5.71
N SER A 26 -8.07 4.89 -5.28
CA SER A 26 -8.89 6.04 -5.60
C SER A 26 -8.51 6.62 -6.96
N SER A 27 -9.39 7.40 -7.53
CA SER A 27 -9.15 8.08 -8.80
C SER A 27 -8.09 9.18 -8.69
N HIS A 28 -7.68 9.52 -7.48
CA HIS A 28 -6.68 10.57 -7.23
C HIS A 28 -5.29 10.00 -6.96
N GLY A 29 -5.08 8.72 -7.22
CA GLY A 29 -3.78 8.10 -7.01
C GLY A 29 -3.49 7.74 -5.56
N LEU A 30 -4.52 7.65 -4.74
CA LEU A 30 -4.39 7.21 -3.36
C LEU A 30 -4.70 5.71 -3.27
N LEU A 31 -3.89 5.01 -2.50
CA LEU A 31 -4.07 3.57 -2.28
C LEU A 31 -4.60 3.35 -0.87
N LYS A 32 -5.56 2.46 -0.76
CA LYS A 32 -6.00 1.95 0.54
C LYS A 32 -5.24 0.66 0.77
N VAL A 33 -4.36 0.65 1.75
CA VAL A 33 -3.44 -0.45 1.99
C VAL A 33 -3.73 -1.09 3.34
N GLN A 34 -3.83 -2.41 3.33
CA GLN A 34 -4.04 -3.20 4.53
C GLN A 34 -2.69 -3.67 5.05
N ILE A 35 -2.37 -3.28 6.27
CA ILE A 35 -1.10 -3.61 6.92
C ILE A 35 -1.38 -4.46 8.14
N LYS A 36 -0.60 -5.54 8.30
CA LYS A 36 -0.66 -6.37 9.48
C LYS A 36 0.45 -5.98 10.44
N THR A 37 0.08 -5.73 11.67
CA THR A 37 1.03 -5.41 12.73
C THR A 37 0.83 -6.37 13.90
N THR A 38 1.68 -6.25 14.92
CA THR A 38 1.54 -7.06 16.13
C THR A 38 0.23 -6.80 16.85
N ASP A 39 -0.33 -5.61 16.66
CA ASP A 39 -1.60 -5.23 17.29
C ASP A 39 -2.83 -5.65 16.48
N GLY A 40 -2.63 -6.14 15.28
CA GLY A 40 -3.73 -6.54 14.41
C GLY A 40 -3.59 -5.98 13.01
N THR A 41 -4.72 -5.85 12.31
CA THR A 41 -4.75 -5.37 10.94
C THR A 41 -5.20 -3.92 10.92
N HIS A 42 -4.47 -3.09 10.18
CA HIS A 42 -4.78 -1.67 10.00
C HIS A 42 -4.93 -1.35 8.52
N ILE A 43 -5.83 -0.43 8.23
CA ILE A 43 -6.02 0.05 6.86
C ILE A 43 -5.60 1.51 6.84
N ILE A 44 -4.69 1.86 5.94
CA ILE A 44 -4.19 3.22 5.82
C ILE A 44 -4.38 3.72 4.39
N LEU A 45 -4.50 5.02 4.25
CA LEU A 45 -4.61 5.68 2.96
C LEU A 45 -3.27 6.31 2.64
N VAL A 46 -2.67 5.92 1.51
CA VAL A 46 -1.32 6.35 1.14
C VAL A 46 -1.26 6.82 -0.29
N ASP A 47 -0.26 7.64 -0.59
CA ASP A 47 -0.01 8.13 -1.94
C ASP A 47 0.78 7.06 -2.70
N GLU A 48 0.32 6.69 -3.90
CA GLU A 48 0.98 5.66 -4.70
C GLU A 48 2.43 6.02 -5.05
N ALA A 49 2.77 7.32 -5.04
CA ALA A 49 4.12 7.77 -5.33
C ALA A 49 5.15 7.24 -4.34
N TYR A 50 4.72 6.89 -3.12
CA TYR A 50 5.62 6.45 -2.05
C TYR A 50 5.52 4.95 -1.78
N TRP A 51 4.80 4.22 -2.62
CA TRP A 51 4.65 2.78 -2.47
C TRP A 51 4.92 2.10 -3.80
N ARG A 52 5.60 0.97 -3.73
CA ARG A 52 5.97 0.24 -4.94
C ARG A 52 5.49 -1.20 -4.85
N LYS A 53 5.09 -1.71 -6.00
CA LYS A 53 4.70 -3.11 -6.12
C LYS A 53 5.93 -4.01 -5.90
N ILE A 54 5.73 -5.04 -5.09
CA ILE A 54 6.77 -6.03 -4.83
C ILE A 54 6.82 -7.03 -5.98
#